data_865fc8896364c3c5b7a99b3cc0262417
#
_entry.id   865fc8896364c3c5b7a99b3cc0262417
#
_cell.length_a   1.000
_cell.length_b   1.000
_cell.length_c   1.000
_cell.angle_alpha   90.00
_cell.angle_beta   90.00
_cell.angle_gamma   90.00
#
_symmetry.space_group_name_H-M   'P 1'
#
loop_
_entity.id
_entity.type
_entity.pdbx_description
1 polymer ?
#
loop_
_entity_poly.entity_id
_entity_poly.type
_entity_poly.pdbx_seq_one_letter_code
_entity_poly.pdbx_strand_id
1 'polypeptide(L)'
;MPHEDLTGGGYQVVVASTAQDEQDPETARQNEVESFLTLAKDRFHTIVDAESTLRQHMLEDLEFRASEQWPNNVRTMREQDNRPCLTVNRMPTFIRQVTNNQRISRPAIEVSPTGDVADEAVAEVIQGVVRHIETKSDADVAYTTAGEHQCTMGRGYIRVVTDYIDDDSFSLDQEIKIARVANPFSVYMDPNSQQPDGSDARYAFVVEDLPLTEYQNRYPDSALAGLSGFTSTGNDEQEWMPEGNIRVAEYFYVEEVREAMVLLLLPDGSRVREKRSSLSGTESKDLPSGVTIVAERETTTRRVRWALINAVEILEGNEDLSSGAEWPGKYLPLVPVTGDEININGVKDYRGIVQDAKDPQRMYNYWVSAQTEMIALAPRAPFIAAEGQMEGHEYKWNTANIRNYPYLEYKPKTVSGQLAPPPQRQSWEPPIQAMTAAIIQSDQDLKATGGFNDASLGVRGPQESGKAIRSRQQQDEMANSHYLDNLARAVRQVGRIVVDLLPKIYDTARVMRINGLDEQVKNCLLYTSDAADE
;
A
#
# COMPACT_ATOMS: atom_id res chain seq x y z
N MET A 1 26.82 83.76 -26.43
CA MET A 1 27.62 84.40 -25.37
C MET A 1 26.72 84.69 -24.23
N PRO A 2 27.03 84.43 -22.98
CA PRO A 2 28.31 84.03 -22.42
C PRO A 2 28.34 82.69 -21.70
N HIS A 3 29.52 82.30 -21.33
CA HIS A 3 29.96 81.25 -20.43
C HIS A 3 29.38 81.33 -19.05
N GLU A 4 29.04 80.16 -18.43
CA GLU A 4 29.06 80.00 -16.98
C GLU A 4 29.59 78.60 -16.60
N ASP A 5 30.45 78.66 -15.60
CA ASP A 5 31.29 77.59 -15.04
C ASP A 5 30.46 76.54 -14.31
N LEU A 6 30.81 75.27 -14.48
CA LEU A 6 30.35 74.16 -13.66
C LEU A 6 31.42 73.73 -12.67
N THR A 7 31.33 74.20 -11.46
CA THR A 7 32.07 73.69 -10.31
C THR A 7 31.29 72.59 -9.59
N GLY A 8 31.94 71.44 -9.45
CA GLY A 8 31.99 70.61 -8.28
C GLY A 8 30.69 70.07 -7.67
N GLY A 9 30.22 68.92 -8.10
CA GLY A 9 29.32 68.08 -7.36
C GLY A 9 30.06 66.83 -6.90
N GLY A 10 30.45 66.79 -5.59
CA GLY A 10 31.05 65.62 -4.97
C GLY A 10 30.00 64.48 -4.85
N TYR A 11 30.31 63.35 -5.43
CA TYR A 11 29.58 62.12 -5.16
C TYR A 11 29.90 61.63 -3.75
N GLN A 12 29.00 61.77 -2.81
CA GLN A 12 29.00 60.99 -1.57
C GLN A 12 28.69 59.54 -1.93
N VAL A 13 29.71 58.69 -1.84
CA VAL A 13 29.53 57.25 -1.81
C VAL A 13 28.83 56.92 -0.49
N VAL A 14 27.52 56.71 -0.53
CA VAL A 14 26.79 56.06 0.55
C VAL A 14 27.25 54.61 0.56
N VAL A 15 28.18 54.30 1.44
CA VAL A 15 28.47 52.93 1.83
C VAL A 15 27.23 52.46 2.56
N ALA A 16 26.40 51.72 1.86
CA ALA A 16 25.36 50.94 2.52
C ALA A 16 26.09 49.94 3.42
N SER A 17 26.11 50.20 4.71
CA SER A 17 26.45 49.19 5.70
C SER A 17 25.39 48.11 5.55
N THR A 18 25.73 46.98 4.98
CA THR A 18 25.04 45.74 5.19
C THR A 18 25.19 45.41 6.67
N ALA A 19 24.27 45.95 7.49
CA ALA A 19 23.96 45.32 8.76
C ALA A 19 23.48 43.93 8.38
N GLN A 20 24.32 42.93 8.56
CA GLN A 20 23.87 41.57 8.77
C GLN A 20 23.00 41.66 10.03
N ASP A 21 21.68 41.63 9.87
CA ASP A 21 20.78 41.33 10.97
C ASP A 21 21.26 39.99 11.52
N GLU A 22 21.98 40.01 12.63
CA GLU A 22 22.19 38.86 13.49
C GLU A 22 20.77 38.50 14.00
N GLN A 23 20.07 37.65 13.26
CA GLN A 23 18.82 37.08 13.71
C GLN A 23 19.13 36.34 15.01
N ASP A 24 18.33 36.63 16.04
CA ASP A 24 18.38 35.89 17.28
C ASP A 24 18.36 34.37 16.97
N PRO A 25 19.29 33.56 17.51
CA PRO A 25 19.40 32.13 17.22
C PRO A 25 18.08 31.39 17.39
N GLU A 26 17.24 31.84 18.30
CA GLU A 26 15.90 31.26 18.55
C GLU A 26 14.93 31.57 17.41
N THR A 27 14.98 32.78 16.88
CA THR A 27 14.15 33.19 15.73
C THR A 27 14.60 32.46 14.45
N ALA A 28 15.89 32.26 14.26
CA ALA A 28 16.44 31.50 13.13
C ALA A 28 15.97 30.04 13.18
N ARG A 29 16.02 29.41 14.36
CA ARG A 29 15.52 28.04 14.58
C ARG A 29 14.02 27.92 14.33
N GLN A 30 13.21 28.85 14.82
CA GLN A 30 11.76 28.85 14.57
C GLN A 30 11.43 28.93 13.07
N ASN A 31 12.16 29.76 12.33
CA ASN A 31 12.01 29.88 10.88
C ASN A 31 12.42 28.60 10.15
N GLU A 32 13.45 27.88 10.62
CA GLU A 32 13.85 26.58 10.07
C GLU A 32 12.77 25.52 10.29
N VAL A 33 12.23 25.41 11.51
CA VAL A 33 11.13 24.50 11.84
C VAL A 33 9.89 24.78 10.98
N GLU A 34 9.49 26.06 10.87
CA GLU A 34 8.34 26.46 10.06
C GLU A 34 8.53 26.11 8.58
N SER A 35 9.72 26.38 8.03
CA SER A 35 10.02 26.04 6.64
C SER A 35 10.04 24.55 6.40
N PHE A 36 10.55 23.76 7.34
CA PHE A 36 10.56 22.29 7.28
C PHE A 36 9.15 21.71 7.32
N LEU A 37 8.32 22.17 8.26
CA LEU A 37 6.93 21.70 8.38
C LEU A 37 6.09 22.11 7.17
N THR A 38 6.29 23.31 6.64
CA THR A 38 5.61 23.75 5.42
C THR A 38 5.97 22.84 4.25
N LEU A 39 7.25 22.54 4.05
CA LEU A 39 7.68 21.62 3.00
C LEU A 39 7.10 20.20 3.17
N ALA A 40 7.05 19.71 4.41
CA ALA A 40 6.48 18.39 4.70
C ALA A 40 4.98 18.35 4.39
N LYS A 41 4.23 19.39 4.79
CA LYS A 41 2.80 19.54 4.49
C LYS A 41 2.53 19.63 3.00
N ASP A 42 3.27 20.46 2.27
CA ASP A 42 3.13 20.60 0.81
C ASP A 42 3.36 19.26 0.10
N ARG A 43 4.36 18.49 0.54
CA ARG A 43 4.62 17.15 0.00
C ARG A 43 3.49 16.18 0.35
N PHE A 44 2.99 16.21 1.58
CA PHE A 44 1.87 15.38 2.00
C PHE A 44 0.62 15.68 1.17
N HIS A 45 0.25 16.94 1.05
CA HIS A 45 -0.88 17.41 0.23
C HIS A 45 -0.72 16.99 -1.24
N THR A 46 0.47 17.13 -1.81
CA THR A 46 0.77 16.67 -3.18
C THR A 46 0.49 15.18 -3.36
N ILE A 47 0.81 14.34 -2.35
CA ILE A 47 0.49 12.90 -2.43
C ILE A 47 -1.01 12.67 -2.31
N VAL A 48 -1.67 13.32 -1.35
CA VAL A 48 -3.12 13.18 -1.11
C VAL A 48 -3.90 13.50 -2.38
N ASP A 49 -3.56 14.60 -3.03
CA ASP A 49 -4.19 15.00 -4.29
C ASP A 49 -3.92 13.98 -5.42
N ALA A 50 -2.66 13.59 -5.60
CA ALA A 50 -2.26 12.67 -6.64
C ALA A 50 -2.86 11.27 -6.48
N GLU A 51 -3.02 10.80 -5.25
CA GLU A 51 -3.52 9.44 -4.94
C GLU A 51 -5.02 9.42 -4.61
N SER A 52 -5.73 10.54 -4.59
CA SER A 52 -7.14 10.62 -4.14
C SER A 52 -8.05 9.62 -4.87
N THR A 53 -8.00 9.59 -6.19
CA THR A 53 -8.78 8.66 -7.02
C THR A 53 -8.34 7.21 -6.81
N LEU A 54 -7.04 6.96 -6.76
CA LEU A 54 -6.49 5.63 -6.53
C LEU A 54 -6.94 5.09 -5.15
N ARG A 55 -6.84 5.89 -4.10
CA ARG A 55 -7.26 5.50 -2.74
C ARG A 55 -8.75 5.24 -2.65
N GLN A 56 -9.57 6.01 -3.37
CA GLN A 56 -11.00 5.73 -3.47
C GLN A 56 -11.26 4.37 -4.13
N HIS A 57 -10.60 4.05 -5.25
CA HIS A 57 -10.72 2.73 -5.90
C HIS A 57 -10.25 1.60 -4.99
N MET A 58 -9.15 1.80 -4.26
CA MET A 58 -8.64 0.82 -3.29
C MET A 58 -9.66 0.54 -2.17
N LEU A 59 -10.31 1.58 -1.64
CA LEU A 59 -11.36 1.43 -0.61
C LEU A 59 -12.56 0.68 -1.17
N GLU A 60 -13.06 1.08 -2.34
CA GLU A 60 -14.15 0.38 -3.02
C GLU A 60 -13.84 -1.11 -3.28
N ASP A 61 -12.60 -1.45 -3.61
CA ASP A 61 -12.17 -2.84 -3.81
C ASP A 61 -12.21 -3.65 -2.51
N LEU A 62 -11.81 -3.06 -1.39
CA LEU A 62 -11.91 -3.68 -0.08
C LEU A 62 -13.36 -3.89 0.36
N GLU A 63 -14.21 -2.88 0.21
CA GLU A 63 -15.65 -2.96 0.48
C GLU A 63 -16.31 -4.03 -0.39
N PHE A 64 -15.94 -4.08 -1.67
CA PHE A 64 -16.44 -5.08 -2.60
C PHE A 64 -16.01 -6.52 -2.20
N ARG A 65 -14.75 -6.69 -1.77
CA ARG A 65 -14.26 -7.94 -1.17
C ARG A 65 -15.01 -8.28 0.11
N ALA A 66 -15.36 -7.29 0.92
CA ALA A 66 -16.13 -7.45 2.17
C ALA A 66 -17.62 -7.73 1.96
N SER A 67 -18.07 -7.90 0.70
CA SER A 67 -19.44 -8.19 0.27
C SER A 67 -20.35 -6.98 0.05
N GLU A 68 -19.84 -5.76 0.12
CA GLU A 68 -20.58 -4.56 -0.27
C GLU A 68 -20.54 -4.41 -1.81
N GLN A 69 -21.30 -5.30 -2.51
CA GLN A 69 -21.20 -5.45 -3.97
C GLN A 69 -22.33 -4.74 -4.74
N TRP A 70 -23.37 -4.33 -4.03
CA TRP A 70 -24.50 -3.64 -4.64
C TRP A 70 -24.29 -2.12 -4.60
N PRO A 71 -24.43 -1.43 -5.74
CA PRO A 71 -24.46 0.05 -5.72
C PRO A 71 -25.61 0.54 -4.83
N ASN A 72 -25.33 1.51 -3.96
CA ASN A 72 -26.27 1.98 -2.94
C ASN A 72 -27.63 2.41 -3.52
N ASN A 73 -27.62 3.11 -4.66
CA ASN A 73 -28.85 3.51 -5.35
C ASN A 73 -29.71 2.32 -5.78
N VAL A 74 -29.08 1.28 -6.35
CA VAL A 74 -29.79 0.06 -6.81
C VAL A 74 -30.31 -0.74 -5.60
N ARG A 75 -29.50 -0.88 -4.55
CA ARG A 75 -29.86 -1.55 -3.31
C ARG A 75 -31.09 -0.89 -2.68
N THR A 76 -31.06 0.43 -2.48
CA THR A 76 -32.17 1.19 -1.90
C THR A 76 -33.46 1.06 -2.71
N MET A 77 -33.40 1.16 -4.04
CA MET A 77 -34.58 0.99 -4.90
C MET A 77 -35.18 -0.42 -4.77
N ARG A 78 -34.34 -1.46 -4.78
CA ARG A 78 -34.82 -2.84 -4.66
C ARG A 78 -35.40 -3.14 -3.27
N GLU A 79 -34.80 -2.60 -2.21
CA GLU A 79 -35.29 -2.72 -0.83
C GLU A 79 -36.64 -2.02 -0.64
N GLN A 80 -36.85 -0.85 -1.23
CA GLN A 80 -38.14 -0.15 -1.24
C GLN A 80 -39.24 -0.97 -1.93
N ASP A 81 -38.88 -1.70 -2.98
CA ASP A 81 -39.78 -2.58 -3.71
C ASP A 81 -39.94 -3.98 -3.03
N ASN A 82 -39.31 -4.19 -1.86
CA ASN A 82 -39.22 -5.51 -1.19
C ASN A 82 -38.63 -6.62 -2.07
N ARG A 83 -37.66 -6.26 -2.91
CA ARG A 83 -36.96 -7.19 -3.82
C ARG A 83 -35.65 -7.64 -3.19
N PRO A 84 -35.25 -8.91 -3.29
CA PRO A 84 -34.02 -9.40 -2.68
C PRO A 84 -32.76 -8.82 -3.34
N CYS A 85 -31.73 -8.50 -2.53
CA CYS A 85 -30.37 -8.19 -2.94
C CYS A 85 -29.44 -9.26 -2.39
N LEU A 86 -29.31 -10.38 -3.10
CA LEU A 86 -28.44 -11.47 -2.69
C LEU A 86 -27.01 -11.21 -3.17
N THR A 87 -26.04 -11.43 -2.30
CA THR A 87 -24.62 -11.36 -2.63
C THR A 87 -23.99 -12.74 -2.50
N VAL A 88 -23.54 -13.29 -3.62
CA VAL A 88 -22.75 -14.54 -3.67
C VAL A 88 -21.31 -14.14 -3.98
N ASN A 89 -20.58 -13.82 -2.93
CA ASN A 89 -19.24 -13.26 -3.04
C ASN A 89 -18.20 -14.33 -3.44
N ARG A 90 -17.66 -14.23 -4.65
CA ARG A 90 -16.60 -15.11 -5.16
C ARG A 90 -15.19 -14.51 -5.06
N MET A 91 -15.07 -13.23 -4.74
CA MET A 91 -13.79 -12.54 -4.66
C MET A 91 -12.78 -13.19 -3.71
N PRO A 92 -13.18 -13.61 -2.48
CA PRO A 92 -12.23 -14.26 -1.57
C PRO A 92 -11.62 -15.55 -2.13
N THR A 93 -12.34 -16.27 -2.98
CA THR A 93 -11.84 -17.51 -3.59
C THR A 93 -10.75 -17.20 -4.62
N PHE A 94 -10.97 -16.22 -5.49
CA PHE A 94 -9.99 -15.80 -6.49
C PHE A 94 -8.73 -15.22 -5.87
N ILE A 95 -8.88 -14.33 -4.89
CA ILE A 95 -7.75 -13.74 -4.17
C ILE A 95 -6.93 -14.84 -3.48
N ARG A 96 -7.59 -15.77 -2.78
CA ARG A 96 -6.91 -16.89 -2.11
C ARG A 96 -6.16 -17.81 -3.08
N GLN A 97 -6.67 -17.98 -4.30
CA GLN A 97 -5.98 -18.78 -5.30
C GLN A 97 -4.60 -18.20 -5.63
N VAL A 98 -4.52 -16.89 -5.86
CA VAL A 98 -3.25 -16.21 -6.16
C VAL A 98 -2.36 -16.11 -4.93
N THR A 99 -2.91 -15.71 -3.79
CA THR A 99 -2.11 -15.56 -2.56
C THR A 99 -1.61 -16.90 -2.02
N ASN A 100 -2.35 -18.00 -2.19
CA ASN A 100 -1.85 -19.33 -1.85
C ASN A 100 -0.70 -19.75 -2.77
N ASN A 101 -0.76 -19.40 -4.05
CA ASN A 101 0.36 -19.65 -4.95
C ASN A 101 1.62 -18.85 -4.54
N GLN A 102 1.44 -17.58 -4.13
CA GLN A 102 2.53 -16.78 -3.56
C GLN A 102 3.10 -17.41 -2.27
N ARG A 103 2.26 -17.99 -1.42
CA ARG A 103 2.69 -18.70 -0.19
C ARG A 103 3.46 -19.99 -0.49
N ILE A 104 3.10 -20.72 -1.54
CA ILE A 104 3.80 -21.95 -1.95
C ILE A 104 5.14 -21.63 -2.58
N SER A 105 5.18 -20.63 -3.47
CA SER A 105 6.36 -20.20 -4.22
C SER A 105 7.12 -19.06 -3.55
N ARG A 106 7.16 -19.03 -2.22
CA ARG A 106 7.72 -17.93 -1.41
C ARG A 106 8.97 -17.32 -2.03
N PRO A 107 8.97 -16.03 -2.41
CA PRO A 107 10.19 -15.36 -2.81
C PRO A 107 11.09 -15.22 -1.57
N ALA A 108 12.31 -15.71 -1.67
CA ALA A 108 13.33 -15.60 -0.63
C ALA A 108 14.38 -14.56 -1.04
N ILE A 109 14.96 -13.89 -0.05
CA ILE A 109 16.11 -13.02 -0.27
C ILE A 109 17.33 -13.90 -0.45
N GLU A 110 17.99 -13.80 -1.61
CA GLU A 110 19.22 -14.51 -1.92
C GLU A 110 20.37 -13.51 -2.10
N VAL A 111 21.46 -13.72 -1.37
CA VAL A 111 22.64 -12.86 -1.40
C VAL A 111 23.74 -13.58 -2.18
N SER A 112 24.21 -12.93 -3.25
CA SER A 112 25.29 -13.44 -4.08
C SER A 112 26.46 -12.45 -4.11
N PRO A 113 27.72 -12.91 -4.10
CA PRO A 113 28.87 -12.05 -4.23
C PRO A 113 28.89 -11.39 -5.61
N THR A 114 29.24 -10.11 -5.66
CA THR A 114 29.30 -9.33 -6.90
C THR A 114 30.68 -8.73 -7.06
N GLY A 115 31.49 -9.23 -8.00
CA GLY A 115 32.82 -8.75 -8.35
C GLY A 115 33.94 -9.72 -8.00
N ASP A 116 35.13 -9.46 -8.56
CA ASP A 116 36.29 -10.36 -8.50
C ASP A 116 36.94 -10.46 -7.10
N VAL A 117 36.58 -9.57 -6.17
CA VAL A 117 37.15 -9.49 -4.82
C VAL A 117 36.15 -9.88 -3.73
N ALA A 118 34.88 -10.14 -4.10
CA ALA A 118 33.84 -10.49 -3.14
C ALA A 118 34.01 -11.93 -2.67
N ASP A 119 34.11 -12.13 -1.36
CA ASP A 119 34.27 -13.43 -0.73
C ASP A 119 32.92 -14.16 -0.67
N GLU A 120 32.88 -15.40 -1.17
CA GLU A 120 31.72 -16.27 -1.11
C GLU A 120 31.34 -16.61 0.35
N ALA A 121 32.33 -16.74 1.23
CA ALA A 121 32.10 -16.99 2.65
C ALA A 121 31.40 -15.82 3.35
N VAL A 122 31.74 -14.58 2.99
CA VAL A 122 31.05 -13.38 3.50
C VAL A 122 29.60 -13.33 3.01
N ALA A 123 29.35 -13.67 1.74
CA ALA A 123 28.00 -13.73 1.21
C ALA A 123 27.12 -14.79 1.91
N GLU A 124 27.69 -15.97 2.25
CA GLU A 124 27.01 -17.03 3.01
C GLU A 124 26.64 -16.53 4.43
N VAL A 125 27.53 -15.81 5.09
CA VAL A 125 27.27 -15.23 6.41
C VAL A 125 26.14 -14.21 6.33
N ILE A 126 26.21 -13.25 5.41
CA ILE A 126 25.16 -12.24 5.21
C ILE A 126 23.82 -12.91 4.90
N GLN A 127 23.80 -13.93 4.05
CA GLN A 127 22.61 -14.74 3.75
C GLN A 127 22.02 -15.37 5.01
N GLY A 128 22.86 -15.92 5.89
CA GLY A 128 22.45 -16.50 7.17
C GLY A 128 21.84 -15.47 8.11
N VAL A 129 22.41 -14.26 8.18
CA VAL A 129 21.89 -13.15 8.99
C VAL A 129 20.55 -12.66 8.44
N VAL A 130 20.41 -12.49 7.13
CA VAL A 130 19.14 -12.08 6.48
C VAL A 130 18.04 -13.10 6.81
N ARG A 131 18.30 -14.41 6.69
CA ARG A 131 17.34 -15.45 7.06
C ARG A 131 16.96 -15.41 8.55
N HIS A 132 17.92 -15.10 9.42
CA HIS A 132 17.65 -14.93 10.85
C HIS A 132 16.71 -13.75 11.08
N ILE A 133 16.94 -12.60 10.42
CA ILE A 133 16.07 -11.41 10.48
C ILE A 133 14.67 -11.75 9.98
N GLU A 134 14.54 -12.42 8.81
CA GLU A 134 13.24 -12.84 8.26
C GLU A 134 12.48 -13.73 9.25
N THR A 135 13.16 -14.73 9.83
CA THR A 135 12.54 -15.66 10.78
C THR A 135 12.12 -14.97 12.08
N LYS A 136 13.02 -14.12 12.65
CA LYS A 136 12.75 -13.44 13.92
C LYS A 136 11.65 -12.40 13.80
N SER A 137 11.52 -11.77 12.62
CA SER A 137 10.52 -10.74 12.33
C SER A 137 9.17 -11.30 11.89
N ASP A 138 9.00 -12.63 11.77
CA ASP A 138 7.83 -13.24 11.11
C ASP A 138 7.54 -12.59 9.75
N ALA A 139 8.60 -12.35 8.95
CA ALA A 139 8.52 -11.65 7.66
C ALA A 139 7.50 -12.25 6.70
N ASP A 140 7.22 -13.54 6.81
CA ASP A 140 6.17 -14.25 6.08
C ASP A 140 4.78 -13.58 6.23
N VAL A 141 4.47 -13.07 7.43
CA VAL A 141 3.21 -12.38 7.70
C VAL A 141 3.17 -11.04 6.98
N ALA A 142 4.31 -10.32 6.97
CA ALA A 142 4.43 -9.05 6.25
C ALA A 142 4.28 -9.26 4.73
N TYR A 143 4.98 -10.24 4.15
CA TYR A 143 4.91 -10.57 2.72
C TYR A 143 3.50 -11.03 2.30
N THR A 144 2.88 -11.90 3.10
CA THR A 144 1.53 -12.39 2.82
C THR A 144 0.51 -11.26 2.87
N THR A 145 0.59 -10.37 3.87
CA THR A 145 -0.33 -9.25 3.99
C THR A 145 -0.18 -8.28 2.81
N ALA A 146 1.06 -7.94 2.44
CA ALA A 146 1.33 -7.09 1.30
C ALA A 146 0.81 -7.72 -0.02
N GLY A 147 1.00 -9.04 -0.21
CA GLY A 147 0.46 -9.79 -1.35
C GLY A 147 -1.07 -9.84 -1.38
N GLU A 148 -1.73 -9.97 -0.23
CA GLU A 148 -3.20 -9.89 -0.16
C GLU A 148 -3.73 -8.51 -0.55
N HIS A 149 -3.06 -7.44 -0.10
CA HIS A 149 -3.40 -6.07 -0.49
C HIS A 149 -3.15 -5.85 -1.98
N GLN A 150 -2.00 -6.28 -2.49
CA GLN A 150 -1.65 -6.27 -3.90
C GLN A 150 -2.75 -6.92 -4.77
N CYS A 151 -3.13 -8.16 -4.43
CA CYS A 151 -4.14 -8.91 -5.20
C CYS A 151 -5.54 -8.32 -5.05
N THR A 152 -5.87 -7.69 -3.91
CA THR A 152 -7.21 -7.15 -3.68
C THR A 152 -7.39 -5.80 -4.36
N MET A 153 -6.52 -4.84 -4.05
CA MET A 153 -6.69 -3.43 -4.40
C MET A 153 -5.50 -2.85 -5.19
N GLY A 154 -4.59 -3.71 -5.66
CA GLY A 154 -3.48 -3.32 -6.52
C GLY A 154 -2.27 -2.74 -5.79
N ARG A 155 -2.31 -2.50 -4.47
CA ARG A 155 -1.19 -1.92 -3.75
C ARG A 155 -1.10 -2.39 -2.30
N GLY A 156 0.05 -2.92 -1.92
CA GLY A 156 0.42 -3.26 -0.55
C GLY A 156 1.77 -2.67 -0.20
N TYR A 157 2.21 -2.84 1.06
CA TYR A 157 3.48 -2.31 1.52
C TYR A 157 4.18 -3.27 2.47
N ILE A 158 5.51 -3.25 2.43
CA ILE A 158 6.39 -3.90 3.40
C ILE A 158 7.25 -2.80 4.01
N ARG A 159 7.46 -2.84 5.31
CA ARG A 159 8.26 -1.86 6.03
C ARG A 159 9.46 -2.53 6.68
N VAL A 160 10.63 -1.89 6.62
CA VAL A 160 11.81 -2.27 7.40
C VAL A 160 11.94 -1.26 8.53
N VAL A 161 12.06 -1.74 9.76
CA VAL A 161 12.24 -0.91 10.95
C VAL A 161 13.47 -1.34 11.72
N THR A 162 14.04 -0.41 12.47
CA THR A 162 15.08 -0.69 13.45
C THR A 162 14.48 -0.48 14.84
N ASP A 163 14.72 -1.41 15.74
CA ASP A 163 14.16 -1.40 17.08
C ASP A 163 15.16 -1.95 18.08
N TYR A 164 15.02 -1.62 19.35
CA TYR A 164 15.85 -2.22 20.37
C TYR A 164 15.55 -3.70 20.53
N ILE A 165 16.57 -4.50 20.88
CA ILE A 165 16.44 -5.97 20.99
C ILE A 165 15.42 -6.36 22.05
N ASP A 166 15.42 -5.63 23.16
CA ASP A 166 14.58 -5.90 24.32
C ASP A 166 14.29 -4.59 25.06
N ASP A 167 13.02 -4.29 25.26
CA ASP A 167 12.56 -3.07 25.95
C ASP A 167 12.91 -3.09 27.45
N ASP A 168 13.04 -4.30 28.03
CA ASP A 168 13.33 -4.50 29.47
C ASP A 168 14.83 -4.55 29.77
N SER A 169 15.70 -4.67 28.78
CA SER A 169 17.15 -4.72 28.95
C SER A 169 17.78 -3.33 28.86
N PHE A 170 18.85 -3.10 29.63
CA PHE A 170 19.68 -1.90 29.47
C PHE A 170 20.61 -1.97 28.23
N SER A 171 20.31 -2.84 27.28
CA SER A 171 21.06 -2.95 26.05
C SER A 171 20.65 -1.84 25.09
N LEU A 172 21.63 -1.11 24.56
CA LEU A 172 21.45 -0.13 23.48
C LEU A 172 21.50 -0.79 22.11
N ASP A 173 21.62 -2.12 22.07
CA ASP A 173 21.71 -2.88 20.84
C ASP A 173 20.38 -2.82 20.07
N GLN A 174 20.47 -2.47 18.81
CA GLN A 174 19.33 -2.44 17.87
C GLN A 174 19.30 -3.69 17.00
N GLU A 175 18.14 -4.02 16.51
CA GLU A 175 17.91 -5.06 15.53
C GLU A 175 17.07 -4.55 14.35
N ILE A 176 17.25 -5.19 13.20
CA ILE A 176 16.47 -4.92 12.00
C ILE A 176 15.25 -5.84 12.01
N LYS A 177 14.06 -5.28 11.80
CA LYS A 177 12.80 -6.02 11.70
C LYS A 177 12.11 -5.73 10.37
N ILE A 178 11.51 -6.76 9.76
CA ILE A 178 10.63 -6.62 8.61
C ILE A 178 9.21 -6.59 9.13
N ALA A 179 8.60 -5.40 9.11
CA ALA A 179 7.32 -5.15 9.73
C ALA A 179 6.16 -5.24 8.75
N ARG A 180 5.05 -5.76 9.25
CA ARG A 180 3.77 -5.81 8.54
C ARG A 180 3.13 -4.43 8.51
N VAL A 181 2.68 -3.99 7.34
CA VAL A 181 1.78 -2.85 7.19
C VAL A 181 0.34 -3.37 7.13
N ALA A 182 -0.37 -3.29 8.26
CA ALA A 182 -1.74 -3.81 8.37
C ALA A 182 -2.74 -2.91 7.63
N ASN A 183 -2.57 -1.60 7.72
CA ASN A 183 -3.39 -0.61 7.04
C ASN A 183 -2.59 0.05 5.90
N PRO A 184 -2.83 -0.30 4.64
CA PRO A 184 -2.10 0.28 3.51
C PRO A 184 -2.43 1.76 3.28
N PHE A 185 -3.54 2.26 3.82
CA PHE A 185 -3.92 3.67 3.75
C PHE A 185 -3.09 4.57 4.67
N SER A 186 -2.34 3.98 5.63
CA SER A 186 -1.42 4.75 6.47
C SER A 186 -0.13 5.16 5.75
N VAL A 187 0.18 4.58 4.59
CA VAL A 187 1.41 4.87 3.86
C VAL A 187 1.12 5.81 2.69
N TYR A 188 1.95 6.85 2.58
CA TYR A 188 1.94 7.83 1.51
C TYR A 188 3.34 7.92 0.92
N MET A 189 3.46 7.68 -0.40
CA MET A 189 4.76 7.66 -1.08
C MET A 189 4.82 8.71 -2.20
N ASP A 190 6.04 9.12 -2.54
CA ASP A 190 6.32 10.05 -3.62
C ASP A 190 5.62 9.62 -4.93
N PRO A 191 4.65 10.38 -5.45
CA PRO A 191 3.92 10.04 -6.67
C PRO A 191 4.81 10.09 -7.92
N ASN A 192 5.97 10.76 -7.84
CA ASN A 192 6.93 10.88 -8.94
C ASN A 192 7.90 9.70 -9.05
N SER A 193 7.87 8.76 -8.09
CA SER A 193 8.66 7.52 -8.17
C SER A 193 8.32 6.75 -9.44
N GLN A 194 9.33 6.34 -10.21
CA GLN A 194 9.16 5.60 -11.46
C GLN A 194 9.42 4.09 -11.30
N GLN A 195 10.17 3.72 -10.27
CA GLN A 195 10.48 2.31 -10.03
C GLN A 195 9.34 1.61 -9.30
N PRO A 196 8.93 0.42 -9.76
CA PRO A 196 7.85 -0.34 -9.10
C PRO A 196 8.16 -0.75 -7.66
N ASP A 197 9.46 -0.81 -7.31
CA ASP A 197 9.95 -1.16 -5.96
C ASP A 197 10.13 0.08 -5.05
N GLY A 198 9.83 1.29 -5.55
CA GLY A 198 9.95 2.55 -4.80
C GLY A 198 11.39 2.97 -4.47
N SER A 199 12.41 2.34 -5.09
CA SER A 199 13.83 2.61 -4.79
C SER A 199 14.28 4.02 -5.16
N ASP A 200 13.58 4.70 -6.06
CA ASP A 200 13.82 6.06 -6.52
C ASP A 200 12.98 7.11 -5.80
N ALA A 201 12.05 6.70 -4.93
CA ALA A 201 11.23 7.62 -4.17
C ALA A 201 12.09 8.59 -3.34
N ARG A 202 11.66 9.84 -3.25
CA ARG A 202 12.38 10.90 -2.56
C ARG A 202 11.84 11.18 -1.17
N TYR A 203 10.57 10.86 -0.92
CA TYR A 203 9.94 11.03 0.37
C TYR A 203 8.79 10.05 0.55
N ALA A 204 8.48 9.78 1.80
CA ALA A 204 7.34 8.95 2.18
C ALA A 204 6.87 9.32 3.59
N PHE A 205 5.59 9.07 3.85
CA PHE A 205 4.99 9.24 5.17
C PHE A 205 4.34 7.94 5.62
N VAL A 206 4.42 7.67 6.92
CA VAL A 206 3.60 6.66 7.60
C VAL A 206 2.79 7.38 8.64
N VAL A 207 1.46 7.40 8.49
CA VAL A 207 0.57 8.16 9.37
C VAL A 207 -0.14 7.25 10.35
N GLU A 208 -0.34 7.78 11.55
CA GLU A 208 -1.15 7.21 12.61
C GLU A 208 -2.12 8.27 13.12
N ASP A 209 -3.42 7.95 13.15
CA ASP A 209 -4.44 8.85 13.66
C ASP A 209 -4.76 8.46 15.10
N LEU A 210 -4.27 9.25 16.07
CA LEU A 210 -4.39 8.98 17.49
C LEU A 210 -5.59 9.74 18.09
N PRO A 211 -6.44 9.08 18.88
CA PRO A 211 -7.42 9.77 19.70
C PRO A 211 -6.73 10.78 20.65
N LEU A 212 -7.37 11.93 20.88
CA LEU A 212 -6.77 12.99 21.69
C LEU A 212 -6.23 12.51 23.05
N THR A 213 -6.96 11.62 23.72
CA THR A 213 -6.57 11.08 25.03
C THR A 213 -5.30 10.23 24.96
N GLU A 214 -5.15 9.46 23.89
CA GLU A 214 -3.96 8.63 23.65
C GLU A 214 -2.78 9.50 23.26
N TYR A 215 -3.02 10.50 22.41
CA TYR A 215 -2.01 11.48 22.03
C TYR A 215 -1.44 12.23 23.24
N GLN A 216 -2.31 12.72 24.13
CA GLN A 216 -1.89 13.43 25.35
C GLN A 216 -1.04 12.55 26.29
N ASN A 217 -1.34 11.25 26.36
CA ASN A 217 -0.55 10.31 27.15
C ASN A 217 0.82 10.02 26.53
N ARG A 218 0.90 9.95 25.20
CA ARG A 218 2.12 9.63 24.47
C ARG A 218 3.04 10.84 24.30
N TYR A 219 2.45 12.03 24.12
CA TYR A 219 3.16 13.29 23.89
C TYR A 219 2.66 14.41 24.84
N PRO A 220 2.92 14.31 26.14
CA PRO A 220 2.38 15.25 27.12
C PRO A 220 2.92 16.68 26.96
N ASP A 221 4.14 16.81 26.42
CA ASP A 221 4.83 18.10 26.23
C ASP A 221 4.50 18.77 24.89
N SER A 222 3.70 18.15 24.06
CA SER A 222 3.31 18.67 22.75
C SER A 222 2.39 19.89 22.87
N ALA A 223 2.55 20.85 21.96
CA ALA A 223 1.70 22.03 21.87
C ALA A 223 0.20 21.67 21.66
N LEU A 224 -0.09 20.55 21.00
CA LEU A 224 -1.45 20.07 20.78
C LEU A 224 -2.03 19.32 21.99
N ALA A 225 -1.23 18.90 22.95
CA ALA A 225 -1.70 18.19 24.15
C ALA A 225 -2.59 19.06 25.05
N GLY A 226 -2.41 20.39 25.01
CA GLY A 226 -3.19 21.36 25.79
C GLY A 226 -4.57 21.71 25.22
N LEU A 227 -4.93 21.22 24.05
CA LEU A 227 -6.19 21.58 23.38
C LEU A 227 -7.37 20.84 24.01
N SER A 228 -8.36 21.59 24.51
CA SER A 228 -9.57 21.05 25.16
C SER A 228 -10.75 20.86 24.20
N GLY A 229 -10.56 21.06 22.90
CA GLY A 229 -11.59 20.87 21.87
C GLY A 229 -11.13 21.43 20.53
N PHE A 230 -11.41 20.70 19.46
CA PHE A 230 -11.03 21.09 18.11
C PHE A 230 -12.15 21.90 17.45
N THR A 231 -11.83 23.12 17.05
CA THR A 231 -12.52 23.84 15.98
C THR A 231 -11.50 24.05 14.87
N SER A 232 -11.50 23.16 13.89
CA SER A 232 -10.70 23.29 12.68
C SER A 232 -11.15 24.52 11.88
N THR A 233 -10.20 25.41 11.57
CA THR A 233 -10.48 26.68 10.88
C THR A 233 -9.77 26.81 9.52
N GLY A 234 -9.11 25.74 9.00
CA GLY A 234 -8.42 25.75 7.72
C GLY A 234 -8.43 24.41 7.00
N ASN A 235 -8.25 24.42 5.66
CA ASN A 235 -8.22 23.19 4.86
C ASN A 235 -7.03 22.28 5.23
N ASP A 236 -5.86 22.85 5.53
CA ASP A 236 -4.64 22.10 5.87
C ASP A 236 -4.77 21.42 7.24
N GLU A 237 -5.46 22.03 8.18
CA GLU A 237 -5.71 21.46 9.50
C GLU A 237 -6.65 20.23 9.43
N GLN A 238 -7.55 20.18 8.44
CA GLN A 238 -8.51 19.10 8.29
C GLN A 238 -7.83 17.78 7.87
N GLU A 239 -6.77 17.86 7.09
CA GLU A 239 -5.97 16.69 6.69
C GLU A 239 -5.15 16.11 7.86
N TRP A 240 -4.74 16.97 8.81
CA TRP A 240 -3.93 16.58 9.96
C TRP A 240 -4.72 16.31 11.24
N MET A 241 -6.02 16.60 11.24
CA MET A 241 -6.95 16.39 12.37
C MET A 241 -8.25 15.72 11.93
N PRO A 242 -8.19 14.49 11.41
CA PRO A 242 -9.37 13.80 10.91
C PRO A 242 -10.30 13.40 12.08
N GLU A 243 -11.57 13.81 11.99
CA GLU A 243 -12.65 13.39 12.90
C GLU A 243 -12.37 13.51 14.41
N GLY A 244 -11.56 14.51 14.81
CA GLY A 244 -11.21 14.73 16.24
C GLY A 244 -10.03 13.90 16.73
N ASN A 245 -9.34 13.17 15.85
CA ASN A 245 -8.06 12.54 16.10
C ASN A 245 -6.91 13.48 15.70
N ILE A 246 -5.74 13.27 16.31
CA ILE A 246 -4.52 13.97 15.91
C ILE A 246 -3.71 13.02 15.03
N ARG A 247 -3.38 13.48 13.83
CA ARG A 247 -2.49 12.76 12.94
C ARG A 247 -1.05 13.00 13.31
N VAL A 248 -0.33 11.91 13.52
CA VAL A 248 1.12 11.86 13.69
C VAL A 248 1.69 11.17 12.46
N ALA A 249 2.74 11.73 11.87
CA ALA A 249 3.35 11.20 10.67
C ALA A 249 4.85 10.99 10.87
N GLU A 250 5.30 9.77 10.61
CA GLU A 250 6.72 9.51 10.37
C GLU A 250 7.04 9.97 8.95
N TYR A 251 7.87 10.97 8.83
CA TYR A 251 8.28 11.56 7.57
C TYR A 251 9.70 11.16 7.23
N PHE A 252 9.86 10.39 6.18
CA PHE A 252 11.14 10.03 5.59
C PHE A 252 11.39 10.86 4.34
N TYR A 253 12.59 11.41 4.21
CA TYR A 253 12.95 12.17 3.01
C TYR A 253 14.43 12.01 2.65
N VAL A 254 14.71 12.16 1.36
CA VAL A 254 16.04 12.05 0.80
C VAL A 254 16.64 13.45 0.65
N GLU A 255 17.79 13.64 1.26
CA GLU A 255 18.65 14.79 1.07
C GLU A 255 19.77 14.42 0.08
N GLU A 256 19.91 15.19 -0.97
CA GLU A 256 20.98 15.03 -1.95
C GLU A 256 22.15 15.94 -1.58
N VAL A 257 23.21 15.34 -1.05
CA VAL A 257 24.44 16.06 -0.70
C VAL A 257 25.44 15.93 -1.85
N ARG A 258 25.87 17.05 -2.40
CA ARG A 258 26.94 17.05 -3.39
C ARG A 258 28.27 16.89 -2.69
N GLU A 259 28.98 15.83 -2.97
CA GLU A 259 30.30 15.52 -2.42
C GLU A 259 31.29 15.27 -3.56
N ALA A 260 32.52 15.74 -3.40
CA ALA A 260 33.60 15.39 -4.32
C ALA A 260 34.26 14.09 -3.86
N MET A 261 34.27 13.08 -4.75
CA MET A 261 35.04 11.84 -4.56
C MET A 261 36.40 12.00 -5.20
N VAL A 262 37.45 11.69 -4.47
CA VAL A 262 38.85 11.76 -4.93
C VAL A 262 39.44 10.34 -5.02
N LEU A 263 40.20 10.10 -6.07
CA LEU A 263 40.99 8.90 -6.24
C LEU A 263 42.43 9.21 -5.81
N LEU A 264 42.82 8.64 -4.69
CA LEU A 264 44.16 8.78 -4.13
C LEU A 264 45.09 7.67 -4.66
N LEU A 265 46.31 8.02 -5.00
CA LEU A 265 47.39 7.08 -5.23
C LEU A 265 48.27 7.11 -4.00
N LEU A 266 48.38 5.97 -3.30
CA LEU A 266 49.25 5.80 -2.16
C LEU A 266 50.70 5.51 -2.59
N PRO A 267 51.71 5.67 -1.70
CA PRO A 267 53.11 5.43 -2.01
C PRO A 267 53.42 4.00 -2.44
N ASP A 268 52.62 3.05 -2.04
CA ASP A 268 52.73 1.63 -2.42
C ASP A 268 52.19 1.31 -3.83
N GLY A 269 51.62 2.32 -4.52
CA GLY A 269 50.98 2.17 -5.84
C GLY A 269 49.52 1.75 -5.80
N SER A 270 48.94 1.54 -4.63
CA SER A 270 47.51 1.24 -4.47
C SER A 270 46.65 2.49 -4.71
N ARG A 271 45.40 2.26 -5.16
CA ARG A 271 44.44 3.32 -5.43
C ARG A 271 43.27 3.22 -4.46
N VAL A 272 43.09 4.25 -3.65
CA VAL A 272 41.99 4.34 -2.68
C VAL A 272 41.01 5.42 -3.12
N ARG A 273 39.71 5.17 -2.94
CA ARG A 273 38.65 6.17 -3.20
C ARG A 273 38.16 6.68 -1.87
N GLU A 274 38.26 8.01 -1.70
CA GLU A 274 37.80 8.68 -0.50
C GLU A 274 36.93 9.89 -0.84
N LYS A 275 36.13 10.34 0.15
CA LYS A 275 35.40 11.59 0.06
C LYS A 275 36.37 12.74 0.31
N ARG A 276 36.25 13.84 -0.44
CA ARG A 276 37.08 15.02 -0.19
C ARG A 276 36.86 15.61 1.19
N SER A 277 35.65 15.51 1.72
CA SER A 277 35.29 15.97 3.07
C SER A 277 35.97 15.18 4.20
N SER A 278 36.34 13.93 3.98
CA SER A 278 37.08 13.12 4.96
C SER A 278 38.58 13.44 5.00
N LEU A 279 39.08 14.07 3.96
CA LEU A 279 40.44 14.55 3.93
C LEU A 279 40.49 15.90 4.67
N SER A 280 40.65 15.85 5.98
CA SER A 280 40.75 17.02 6.84
C SER A 280 41.97 17.88 6.46
N GLY A 281 41.70 19.12 6.01
CA GLY A 281 42.75 20.10 5.70
C GLY A 281 42.92 20.39 4.21
N THR A 282 42.02 20.93 3.63
CA THR A 282 41.82 22.07 2.77
C THR A 282 42.56 22.24 1.45
N GLU A 283 43.80 22.02 1.25
CA GLU A 283 44.48 22.20 -0.03
C GLU A 283 45.37 21.00 -0.35
N SER A 284 45.63 20.77 -1.64
CA SER A 284 46.51 19.69 -2.13
C SER A 284 47.94 19.70 -1.53
N LYS A 285 48.21 20.56 -0.55
CA LYS A 285 49.48 20.67 0.16
C LYS A 285 49.54 19.92 1.49
N ASP A 286 48.40 19.49 2.04
CA ASP A 286 48.34 18.90 3.38
C ASP A 286 48.14 17.37 3.37
N LEU A 287 48.24 16.73 2.20
CA LEU A 287 48.21 15.29 2.09
C LEU A 287 49.49 14.67 2.65
N PRO A 288 49.40 13.50 3.30
CA PRO A 288 50.61 12.78 3.75
C PRO A 288 51.61 12.61 2.61
N SER A 289 52.90 12.70 2.95
CA SER A 289 53.97 12.67 1.94
C SER A 289 53.92 11.37 1.13
N GLY A 290 53.71 11.54 -0.18
CA GLY A 290 53.64 10.42 -1.14
C GLY A 290 52.24 10.08 -1.61
N VAL A 291 51.19 10.68 -1.06
CA VAL A 291 49.80 10.51 -1.55
C VAL A 291 49.50 11.59 -2.58
N THR A 292 48.98 11.20 -3.74
CA THR A 292 48.61 12.14 -4.82
C THR A 292 47.20 11.91 -5.28
N ILE A 293 46.46 12.99 -5.54
CA ILE A 293 45.11 12.93 -6.14
C ILE A 293 45.29 12.70 -7.63
N VAL A 294 44.79 11.55 -8.10
CA VAL A 294 44.83 11.13 -9.52
C VAL A 294 43.62 11.64 -10.29
N ALA A 295 42.47 11.63 -9.66
CA ALA A 295 41.22 12.09 -10.26
C ALA A 295 40.26 12.60 -9.18
N GLU A 296 39.43 13.55 -9.55
CA GLU A 296 38.37 14.09 -8.71
C GLU A 296 37.07 14.05 -9.52
N ARG A 297 35.97 13.60 -8.87
CA ARG A 297 34.64 13.55 -9.48
C ARG A 297 33.64 14.06 -8.47
N GLU A 298 32.84 15.04 -8.88
CA GLU A 298 31.63 15.39 -8.14
C GLU A 298 30.63 14.24 -8.20
N THR A 299 30.11 13.86 -7.07
CA THR A 299 29.07 12.85 -6.92
C THR A 299 27.99 13.37 -5.99
N THR A 300 26.78 12.93 -6.23
CA THR A 300 25.66 13.24 -5.34
C THR A 300 25.42 12.02 -4.46
N THR A 301 25.61 12.19 -3.15
CA THR A 301 25.31 11.16 -2.16
C THR A 301 23.91 11.36 -1.62
N ARG A 302 23.11 10.29 -1.62
CA ARG A 302 21.76 10.29 -1.05
C ARG A 302 21.85 9.96 0.43
N ARG A 303 21.32 10.84 1.28
CA ARG A 303 21.13 10.60 2.70
C ARG A 303 19.64 10.58 2.99
N VAL A 304 19.19 9.60 3.73
CA VAL A 304 17.80 9.55 4.18
C VAL A 304 17.73 10.18 5.55
N ARG A 305 16.72 11.03 5.75
CA ARG A 305 16.41 11.63 7.05
C ARG A 305 15.01 11.21 7.47
N TRP A 306 14.79 11.19 8.76
CA TRP A 306 13.56 10.79 9.40
C TRP A 306 13.14 11.79 10.47
N ALA A 307 11.87 12.14 10.51
CA ALA A 307 11.26 12.96 11.55
C ALA A 307 9.86 12.45 11.88
N LEU A 308 9.48 12.52 13.13
CA LEU A 308 8.11 12.33 13.59
C LEU A 308 7.47 13.71 13.76
N ILE A 309 6.41 13.99 13.01
CA ILE A 309 5.78 15.30 12.94
C ILE A 309 4.28 15.23 13.16
N ASN A 310 3.73 16.33 13.62
CA ASN A 310 2.30 16.58 13.57
C ASN A 310 2.01 17.85 12.73
N ALA A 311 0.80 18.39 12.80
CA ALA A 311 0.42 19.60 12.06
C ALA A 311 1.22 20.86 12.45
N VAL A 312 1.84 20.90 13.63
CA VAL A 312 2.33 22.16 14.24
C VAL A 312 3.81 22.08 14.61
N GLU A 313 4.31 20.90 14.94
CA GLU A 313 5.65 20.74 15.52
C GLU A 313 6.33 19.44 15.09
N ILE A 314 7.63 19.36 15.29
CA ILE A 314 8.43 18.15 15.15
C ILE A 314 8.47 17.50 16.53
N LEU A 315 7.91 16.28 16.64
CA LEU A 315 7.86 15.51 17.87
C LEU A 315 9.19 14.80 18.13
N GLU A 316 9.78 14.22 17.09
CA GLU A 316 11.10 13.57 17.12
C GLU A 316 11.85 13.87 15.84
N GLY A 317 13.17 14.10 15.95
CA GLY A 317 14.01 14.47 14.82
C GLY A 317 15.50 14.57 15.21
N ASN A 318 16.19 15.56 14.68
CA ASN A 318 17.55 15.88 15.10
C ASN A 318 17.59 16.40 16.55
N GLU A 319 18.79 16.56 17.10
CA GLU A 319 18.98 16.99 18.50
C GLU A 319 18.28 18.32 18.83
N ASP A 320 18.20 19.22 17.86
CA ASP A 320 17.59 20.55 18.03
C ASP A 320 16.10 20.60 17.65
N LEU A 321 15.51 19.51 17.17
CA LEU A 321 14.14 19.45 16.64
C LEU A 321 13.86 20.50 15.55
N SER A 322 14.87 20.85 14.76
CA SER A 322 14.75 21.78 13.62
C SER A 322 14.56 21.07 12.28
N SER A 323 14.93 19.80 12.21
CA SER A 323 14.84 18.95 11.01
C SER A 323 14.81 17.47 11.38
N GLY A 324 14.83 16.58 10.37
CA GLY A 324 14.90 15.15 10.60
C GLY A 324 16.27 14.66 11.07
N ALA A 325 16.29 13.63 11.91
CA ALA A 325 17.47 12.86 12.26
C ALA A 325 18.00 12.07 11.05
N GLU A 326 19.26 11.68 11.06
CA GLU A 326 19.85 10.84 10.02
C GLU A 326 19.36 9.39 10.16
N TRP A 327 18.71 8.87 9.11
CA TRP A 327 18.39 7.46 9.01
C TRP A 327 19.63 6.68 8.55
N PRO A 328 19.97 5.56 9.19
CA PRO A 328 21.20 4.85 8.87
C PRO A 328 21.25 4.28 7.45
N GLY A 329 20.10 4.04 6.81
CA GLY A 329 20.00 3.47 5.46
C GLY A 329 20.07 4.51 4.36
N LYS A 330 20.49 4.11 3.16
CA LYS A 330 20.44 4.95 1.94
C LYS A 330 19.13 4.86 1.18
N TYR A 331 18.24 3.95 1.58
CA TYR A 331 16.92 3.75 1.00
C TYR A 331 15.83 4.12 2.00
N LEU A 332 14.69 4.56 1.48
CA LEU A 332 13.50 4.69 2.30
C LEU A 332 13.10 3.30 2.83
N PRO A 333 12.72 3.17 4.12
CA PRO A 333 12.41 1.87 4.73
C PRO A 333 11.00 1.34 4.39
N LEU A 334 10.45 1.77 3.27
CA LEU A 334 9.10 1.42 2.78
C LEU A 334 9.21 0.89 1.36
N VAL A 335 8.63 -0.28 1.15
CA VAL A 335 8.66 -0.94 -0.16
C VAL A 335 7.23 -1.21 -0.61
N PRO A 336 6.78 -0.60 -1.72
CA PRO A 336 5.47 -0.88 -2.29
C PRO A 336 5.47 -2.25 -2.97
N VAL A 337 4.33 -2.94 -2.89
CA VAL A 337 4.04 -4.18 -3.61
C VAL A 337 2.87 -3.87 -4.53
N THR A 338 3.15 -3.75 -5.83
CA THR A 338 2.17 -3.31 -6.82
C THR A 338 1.52 -4.49 -7.55
N GLY A 339 0.22 -4.36 -7.85
CA GLY A 339 -0.51 -5.23 -8.77
C GLY A 339 -0.22 -4.87 -10.23
N ASP A 340 -1.28 -4.79 -11.04
CA ASP A 340 -1.17 -4.28 -12.40
C ASP A 340 -0.98 -2.76 -12.38
N GLU A 341 0.09 -2.30 -13.02
CA GLU A 341 0.37 -0.88 -13.19
C GLU A 341 -0.09 -0.42 -14.56
N ILE A 342 -1.01 0.53 -14.60
CA ILE A 342 -1.49 1.18 -15.81
C ILE A 342 -1.10 2.66 -15.74
N ASN A 343 -0.42 3.15 -16.76
CA ASN A 343 -0.10 4.57 -16.87
C ASN A 343 -1.02 5.23 -17.88
N ILE A 344 -1.88 6.12 -17.39
CA ILE A 344 -2.81 6.88 -18.23
C ILE A 344 -2.36 8.34 -18.22
N ASN A 345 -1.69 8.76 -19.30
CA ASN A 345 -1.23 10.13 -19.48
C ASN A 345 -0.38 10.67 -18.31
N GLY A 346 0.52 9.82 -17.79
CA GLY A 346 1.41 10.18 -16.68
C GLY A 346 0.85 9.92 -15.28
N VAL A 347 -0.43 9.61 -15.17
CA VAL A 347 -1.06 9.20 -13.90
C VAL A 347 -1.01 7.67 -13.78
N LYS A 348 -0.43 7.18 -12.69
CA LYS A 348 -0.34 5.76 -12.41
C LYS A 348 -1.61 5.28 -11.71
N ASP A 349 -2.20 4.22 -12.23
CA ASP A 349 -3.30 3.48 -11.64
C ASP A 349 -2.81 2.07 -11.31
N TYR A 350 -3.11 1.59 -10.11
CA TYR A 350 -2.71 0.25 -9.66
C TYR A 350 -3.97 -0.57 -9.43
N ARG A 351 -4.04 -1.74 -10.06
CA ARG A 351 -5.23 -2.59 -10.02
C ARG A 351 -4.94 -3.93 -9.41
N GLY A 352 -5.90 -4.38 -8.60
CA GLY A 352 -5.98 -5.76 -8.13
C GLY A 352 -6.99 -6.56 -8.95
N ILE A 353 -7.15 -7.83 -8.59
CA ILE A 353 -8.11 -8.75 -9.22
C ILE A 353 -9.55 -8.24 -9.08
N VAL A 354 -9.85 -7.55 -7.98
CA VAL A 354 -11.22 -7.11 -7.65
C VAL A 354 -11.71 -6.08 -8.64
N GLN A 355 -10.88 -5.13 -9.04
CA GLN A 355 -11.28 -4.02 -9.90
C GLN A 355 -11.91 -4.49 -11.22
N ASP A 356 -11.25 -5.42 -11.91
CA ASP A 356 -11.72 -5.93 -13.20
C ASP A 356 -12.88 -6.93 -13.05
N ALA A 357 -13.01 -7.55 -11.87
CA ALA A 357 -14.05 -8.52 -11.58
C ALA A 357 -15.37 -7.90 -11.08
N LYS A 358 -15.40 -6.58 -10.77
CA LYS A 358 -16.58 -5.90 -10.19
C LYS A 358 -17.84 -6.10 -11.03
N ASP A 359 -17.79 -5.81 -12.31
CA ASP A 359 -18.97 -5.81 -13.18
C ASP A 359 -19.50 -7.23 -13.45
N PRO A 360 -18.67 -8.23 -13.80
CA PRO A 360 -19.14 -9.61 -13.91
C PRO A 360 -19.73 -10.14 -12.60
N GLN A 361 -19.15 -9.80 -11.44
CA GLN A 361 -19.65 -10.20 -10.14
C GLN A 361 -21.00 -9.53 -9.80
N ARG A 362 -21.17 -8.24 -10.14
CA ARG A 362 -22.45 -7.54 -10.00
C ARG A 362 -23.53 -8.16 -10.87
N MET A 363 -23.20 -8.50 -12.11
CA MET A 363 -24.12 -9.21 -13.03
C MET A 363 -24.54 -10.57 -12.47
N TYR A 364 -23.59 -11.33 -11.95
CA TYR A 364 -23.88 -12.61 -11.32
C TYR A 364 -24.86 -12.46 -10.15
N ASN A 365 -24.60 -11.53 -9.23
CA ASN A 365 -25.48 -11.26 -8.09
C ASN A 365 -26.88 -10.82 -8.52
N TYR A 366 -26.96 -9.99 -9.57
CA TYR A 366 -28.23 -9.52 -10.12
C TYR A 366 -29.08 -10.69 -10.65
N TRP A 367 -28.49 -11.56 -11.47
CA TRP A 367 -29.22 -12.70 -12.04
C TRP A 367 -29.65 -13.73 -10.98
N VAL A 368 -28.80 -14.02 -9.99
CA VAL A 368 -29.17 -14.90 -8.87
C VAL A 368 -30.32 -14.31 -8.07
N SER A 369 -30.27 -13.00 -7.78
CA SER A 369 -31.35 -12.32 -7.06
C SER A 369 -32.68 -12.34 -7.87
N ALA A 370 -32.59 -12.02 -9.15
CA ALA A 370 -33.76 -12.03 -10.05
C ALA A 370 -34.38 -13.43 -10.21
N GLN A 371 -33.55 -14.46 -10.35
CA GLN A 371 -34.04 -15.86 -10.41
C GLN A 371 -34.76 -16.27 -9.12
N THR A 372 -34.16 -15.93 -7.96
CA THR A 372 -34.76 -16.23 -6.65
C THR A 372 -36.10 -15.52 -6.47
N GLU A 373 -36.15 -14.24 -6.85
CA GLU A 373 -37.37 -13.44 -6.83
C GLU A 373 -38.47 -14.04 -7.72
N MET A 374 -38.12 -14.38 -8.95
CA MET A 374 -39.07 -14.98 -9.89
C MET A 374 -39.63 -16.32 -9.40
N ILE A 375 -38.79 -17.19 -8.85
CA ILE A 375 -39.20 -18.46 -8.29
C ILE A 375 -40.14 -18.25 -7.07
N ALA A 376 -39.82 -17.24 -6.23
CA ALA A 376 -40.63 -16.92 -5.06
C ALA A 376 -41.99 -16.31 -5.41
N LEU A 377 -42.08 -15.57 -6.52
CA LEU A 377 -43.33 -14.94 -6.98
C LEU A 377 -44.19 -15.84 -7.84
N ALA A 378 -43.66 -16.86 -8.50
CA ALA A 378 -44.40 -17.78 -9.38
C ALA A 378 -45.64 -18.39 -8.73
N PRO A 379 -45.62 -18.83 -7.45
CA PRO A 379 -46.82 -19.37 -6.79
C PRO A 379 -47.90 -18.31 -6.52
N ARG A 380 -47.60 -17.03 -6.63
CA ARG A 380 -48.50 -15.90 -6.33
C ARG A 380 -49.12 -15.27 -7.58
N ALA A 381 -49.07 -15.97 -8.71
CA ALA A 381 -49.71 -15.50 -9.93
C ALA A 381 -51.20 -15.16 -9.70
N PRO A 382 -51.66 -14.01 -10.18
CA PRO A 382 -53.06 -13.59 -9.96
C PRO A 382 -54.06 -14.51 -10.61
N PHE A 383 -55.23 -14.61 -10.00
CA PHE A 383 -56.38 -15.29 -10.60
C PHE A 383 -57.13 -14.30 -11.50
N ILE A 384 -57.53 -14.76 -12.67
CA ILE A 384 -58.39 -14.02 -13.58
C ILE A 384 -59.80 -14.60 -13.40
N ALA A 385 -60.76 -13.77 -13.07
CA ALA A 385 -62.15 -14.17 -12.87
C ALA A 385 -63.07 -13.04 -13.37
N ALA A 386 -64.26 -13.40 -13.81
CA ALA A 386 -65.28 -12.42 -14.12
C ALA A 386 -65.86 -11.83 -12.82
N GLU A 387 -66.34 -10.60 -12.88
CA GLU A 387 -66.90 -9.89 -11.75
C GLU A 387 -68.03 -10.71 -11.08
N GLY A 388 -67.96 -10.85 -9.75
CA GLY A 388 -68.91 -11.58 -8.93
C GLY A 388 -68.76 -13.10 -8.95
N GLN A 389 -67.80 -13.70 -9.66
CA GLN A 389 -67.57 -15.16 -9.61
C GLN A 389 -67.07 -15.65 -8.24
N MET A 390 -66.41 -14.80 -7.47
CA MET A 390 -65.85 -15.12 -6.15
C MET A 390 -66.78 -14.74 -5.00
N GLU A 391 -67.97 -14.19 -5.29
CA GLU A 391 -68.91 -13.68 -4.31
C GLU A 391 -69.37 -14.78 -3.33
N GLY A 392 -69.13 -14.52 -2.01
CA GLY A 392 -69.40 -15.47 -0.93
C GLY A 392 -68.29 -16.48 -0.66
N HIS A 393 -67.22 -16.45 -1.46
CA HIS A 393 -66.05 -17.29 -1.29
C HIS A 393 -64.75 -16.48 -1.27
N GLU A 394 -64.82 -15.14 -1.16
CA GLU A 394 -63.71 -14.19 -1.25
C GLU A 394 -62.58 -14.54 -0.29
N TYR A 395 -62.91 -14.99 0.92
CA TYR A 395 -61.91 -15.36 1.91
C TYR A 395 -60.97 -16.49 1.41
N LYS A 396 -61.56 -17.54 0.78
CA LYS A 396 -60.77 -18.67 0.26
C LYS A 396 -59.89 -18.22 -0.91
N TRP A 397 -60.42 -17.37 -1.79
CA TRP A 397 -59.69 -16.86 -2.95
C TRP A 397 -58.59 -15.88 -2.56
N ASN A 398 -58.84 -14.97 -1.63
CA ASN A 398 -57.87 -14.01 -1.13
C ASN A 398 -56.71 -14.66 -0.37
N THR A 399 -56.98 -15.83 0.26
CA THR A 399 -55.96 -16.54 1.03
C THR A 399 -55.39 -17.75 0.28
N ALA A 400 -55.82 -18.02 -0.97
CA ALA A 400 -55.38 -19.16 -1.75
C ALA A 400 -53.88 -19.23 -2.04
N ASN A 401 -53.17 -18.10 -2.01
CA ASN A 401 -51.72 -18.04 -2.14
C ASN A 401 -50.95 -18.26 -0.80
N ILE A 402 -51.68 -18.31 0.31
CA ILE A 402 -51.09 -18.40 1.67
C ILE A 402 -51.50 -19.74 2.31
N ARG A 403 -52.71 -20.23 2.01
CA ARG A 403 -53.29 -21.46 2.58
C ARG A 403 -53.51 -22.49 1.49
N ASN A 404 -53.27 -23.74 1.82
CA ASN A 404 -53.55 -24.85 0.92
C ASN A 404 -55.01 -25.31 1.09
N TYR A 405 -55.81 -25.06 0.07
CA TYR A 405 -57.20 -25.53 0.03
C TYR A 405 -57.33 -26.71 -0.92
N PRO A 406 -58.06 -27.80 -0.53
CA PRO A 406 -58.26 -28.96 -1.42
C PRO A 406 -59.07 -28.61 -2.65
N TYR A 407 -59.94 -27.60 -2.57
CA TYR A 407 -60.76 -27.09 -3.69
C TYR A 407 -61.11 -25.60 -3.42
N LEU A 408 -61.35 -24.88 -4.51
CA LEU A 408 -61.85 -23.51 -4.51
C LEU A 408 -63.20 -23.50 -5.20
N GLU A 409 -64.24 -22.96 -4.53
CA GLU A 409 -65.61 -22.83 -5.04
C GLU A 409 -65.74 -21.46 -5.74
N TYR A 410 -66.58 -21.44 -6.81
CA TYR A 410 -66.92 -20.21 -7.50
C TYR A 410 -68.36 -20.21 -7.95
N LYS A 411 -69.01 -19.08 -8.17
CA LYS A 411 -70.32 -18.92 -8.72
C LYS A 411 -70.29 -18.83 -10.23
N PRO A 412 -71.00 -19.66 -11.00
CA PRO A 412 -71.10 -19.49 -12.43
C PRO A 412 -71.82 -18.17 -12.76
N LYS A 413 -71.22 -17.33 -13.55
CA LYS A 413 -71.78 -16.03 -14.01
C LYS A 413 -71.90 -16.03 -15.53
N THR A 414 -72.97 -15.38 -16.02
CA THR A 414 -73.16 -15.19 -17.47
C THR A 414 -72.85 -13.76 -17.82
N VAL A 415 -71.93 -13.56 -18.76
CA VAL A 415 -71.55 -12.27 -19.31
C VAL A 415 -71.98 -12.22 -20.76
N SER A 416 -72.77 -11.22 -21.17
CA SER A 416 -73.27 -11.03 -22.53
C SER A 416 -73.97 -12.29 -23.10
N GLY A 417 -74.71 -13.05 -22.27
CA GLY A 417 -75.47 -14.23 -22.68
C GLY A 417 -74.69 -15.55 -22.81
N GLN A 418 -73.36 -15.49 -22.52
CA GLN A 418 -72.52 -16.70 -22.49
C GLN A 418 -71.99 -16.92 -21.06
N LEU A 419 -71.84 -18.20 -20.67
CA LEU A 419 -71.29 -18.58 -19.39
C LEU A 419 -69.79 -18.16 -19.37
N ALA A 420 -69.39 -17.32 -18.38
CA ALA A 420 -68.00 -16.97 -18.19
C ALA A 420 -67.16 -18.23 -17.85
N PRO A 421 -65.92 -18.31 -18.35
CA PRO A 421 -65.05 -19.42 -18.01
C PRO A 421 -64.78 -19.47 -16.51
N PRO A 422 -64.49 -20.64 -15.92
CA PRO A 422 -64.14 -20.73 -14.51
C PRO A 422 -62.91 -19.86 -14.20
N PRO A 423 -62.79 -19.34 -12.97
CA PRO A 423 -61.63 -18.59 -12.58
C PRO A 423 -60.35 -19.38 -12.85
N GLN A 424 -59.44 -18.79 -13.57
CA GLN A 424 -58.18 -19.42 -13.96
C GLN A 424 -57.02 -18.69 -13.33
N ARG A 425 -56.01 -19.41 -12.88
CA ARG A 425 -54.74 -18.80 -12.54
C ARG A 425 -54.01 -18.51 -13.85
N GLN A 426 -53.52 -17.31 -13.99
CA GLN A 426 -52.65 -16.99 -15.12
C GLN A 426 -51.39 -17.85 -15.00
N SER A 427 -51.22 -18.85 -15.86
CA SER A 427 -50.01 -19.66 -15.90
C SER A 427 -48.91 -18.79 -16.51
N TRP A 428 -48.11 -18.17 -15.66
CA TRP A 428 -46.88 -17.52 -16.08
C TRP A 428 -45.73 -18.48 -15.77
N GLU A 429 -45.10 -18.97 -16.81
CA GLU A 429 -43.89 -19.76 -16.70
C GLU A 429 -42.70 -18.79 -16.75
N PRO A 430 -42.02 -18.57 -15.61
CA PRO A 430 -40.84 -17.69 -15.63
C PRO A 430 -39.76 -18.31 -16.52
N PRO A 431 -38.97 -17.50 -17.26
CA PRO A 431 -37.92 -17.98 -18.15
C PRO A 431 -36.68 -18.46 -17.38
N ILE A 432 -36.87 -19.48 -16.51
CA ILE A 432 -35.82 -19.99 -15.61
C ILE A 432 -34.61 -20.49 -16.38
N GLN A 433 -34.80 -21.10 -17.56
CA GLN A 433 -33.71 -21.62 -18.36
C GLN A 433 -32.83 -20.48 -18.91
N ALA A 434 -33.42 -19.37 -19.37
CA ALA A 434 -32.69 -18.20 -19.83
C ALA A 434 -31.91 -17.53 -18.70
N MET A 435 -32.52 -17.47 -17.50
CA MET A 435 -31.84 -16.92 -16.32
C MET A 435 -30.67 -17.80 -15.85
N THR A 436 -30.87 -19.12 -15.86
CA THR A 436 -29.78 -20.05 -15.55
C THR A 436 -28.64 -19.94 -16.55
N ALA A 437 -28.94 -19.79 -17.85
CA ALA A 437 -27.92 -19.55 -18.87
C ALA A 437 -27.17 -18.23 -18.62
N ALA A 438 -27.87 -17.15 -18.23
CA ALA A 438 -27.26 -15.87 -17.91
C ALA A 438 -26.36 -15.95 -16.65
N ILE A 439 -26.74 -16.70 -15.63
CA ILE A 439 -25.93 -16.97 -14.44
C ILE A 439 -24.65 -17.72 -14.82
N ILE A 440 -24.78 -18.78 -15.63
CA ILE A 440 -23.62 -19.56 -16.11
C ILE A 440 -22.70 -18.68 -16.95
N GLN A 441 -23.23 -17.86 -17.84
CA GLN A 441 -22.44 -16.93 -18.64
C GLN A 441 -21.70 -15.92 -17.75
N SER A 442 -22.39 -15.30 -16.78
CA SER A 442 -21.75 -14.35 -15.87
C SER A 442 -20.66 -15.02 -15.01
N ASP A 443 -20.82 -16.30 -14.65
CA ASP A 443 -19.79 -17.07 -13.96
C ASP A 443 -18.57 -17.32 -14.85
N GLN A 444 -18.79 -17.61 -16.13
CA GLN A 444 -17.70 -17.79 -17.11
C GLN A 444 -16.98 -16.47 -17.38
N ASP A 445 -17.72 -15.37 -17.55
CA ASP A 445 -17.13 -14.05 -17.75
C ASP A 445 -16.28 -13.62 -16.55
N LEU A 446 -16.78 -13.88 -15.32
CA LEU A 446 -16.05 -13.61 -14.08
C LEU A 446 -14.73 -14.39 -13.99
N LYS A 447 -14.74 -15.67 -14.36
CA LYS A 447 -13.55 -16.50 -14.40
C LYS A 447 -12.57 -16.05 -15.50
N ALA A 448 -13.09 -15.74 -16.69
CA ALA A 448 -12.30 -15.29 -17.81
C ALA A 448 -11.60 -13.96 -17.51
N THR A 449 -12.30 -13.00 -16.89
CA THR A 449 -11.74 -11.71 -16.51
C THR A 449 -10.61 -11.84 -15.47
N GLY A 450 -10.77 -12.75 -14.49
CA GLY A 450 -9.75 -13.00 -13.48
C GLY A 450 -8.63 -13.95 -13.92
N GLY A 451 -8.69 -14.51 -15.14
CA GLY A 451 -7.71 -15.49 -15.65
C GLY A 451 -7.78 -16.84 -14.92
N PHE A 452 -8.97 -17.23 -14.39
CA PHE A 452 -9.16 -18.47 -13.65
C PHE A 452 -9.91 -19.51 -14.49
N ASN A 453 -9.51 -20.77 -14.36
CA ASN A 453 -10.24 -21.91 -14.91
C ASN A 453 -10.84 -22.79 -13.81
N ASP A 454 -11.86 -23.56 -14.15
CA ASP A 454 -12.52 -24.49 -13.22
C ASP A 454 -11.55 -25.50 -12.59
N ALA A 455 -10.52 -25.89 -13.33
CA ALA A 455 -9.49 -26.82 -12.86
C ALA A 455 -8.63 -26.25 -11.72
N SER A 456 -8.31 -24.97 -11.76
CA SER A 456 -7.55 -24.28 -10.70
C SER A 456 -8.40 -24.05 -9.44
N LEU A 457 -9.71 -23.92 -9.61
CA LEU A 457 -10.67 -23.77 -8.53
C LEU A 457 -11.09 -25.12 -7.89
N GLY A 458 -10.45 -26.23 -8.32
CA GLY A 458 -10.72 -27.57 -7.76
C GLY A 458 -11.96 -28.26 -8.31
N VAL A 459 -12.63 -27.71 -9.32
CA VAL A 459 -13.79 -28.31 -9.96
C VAL A 459 -13.30 -29.36 -10.97
N ARG A 460 -13.63 -30.64 -10.73
CA ARG A 460 -13.29 -31.74 -11.64
C ARG A 460 -14.29 -31.81 -12.78
N GLY A 461 -13.82 -31.63 -14.01
CA GLY A 461 -14.61 -31.93 -15.21
C GLY A 461 -14.78 -33.45 -15.40
N PRO A 462 -15.91 -33.90 -15.94
CA PRO A 462 -16.10 -35.30 -16.29
C PRO A 462 -15.14 -35.65 -17.45
N GLN A 463 -14.22 -36.58 -17.26
CA GLN A 463 -13.31 -37.17 -18.26
C GLN A 463 -12.04 -36.40 -18.63
N GLU A 464 -11.50 -35.52 -17.78
CA GLU A 464 -10.20 -34.90 -18.08
C GLU A 464 -9.03 -35.79 -17.64
N SER A 465 -8.03 -35.93 -18.53
CA SER A 465 -6.79 -36.64 -18.19
C SER A 465 -5.94 -35.80 -17.22
N GLY A 466 -5.20 -36.44 -16.31
CA GLY A 466 -4.31 -35.73 -15.37
C GLY A 466 -3.30 -34.80 -16.05
N LYS A 467 -2.93 -35.05 -17.30
CA LYS A 467 -2.06 -34.19 -18.11
C LYS A 467 -2.78 -32.91 -18.55
N ALA A 468 -4.07 -33.00 -18.92
CA ALA A 468 -4.85 -31.82 -19.31
C ALA A 468 -5.11 -30.91 -18.11
N ILE A 469 -5.39 -31.49 -16.93
CA ILE A 469 -5.56 -30.73 -15.68
C ILE A 469 -4.26 -29.96 -15.32
N ARG A 470 -3.10 -30.63 -15.37
CA ARG A 470 -1.81 -29.97 -15.11
C ARG A 470 -1.50 -28.86 -16.11
N SER A 471 -1.80 -29.07 -17.39
CA SER A 471 -1.57 -28.04 -18.42
C SER A 471 -2.43 -26.80 -18.19
N ARG A 472 -3.69 -26.97 -17.76
CA ARG A 472 -4.57 -25.86 -17.43
C ARG A 472 -4.13 -25.12 -16.15
N GLN A 473 -3.73 -25.87 -15.11
CA GLN A 473 -3.17 -25.27 -13.90
C GLN A 473 -1.93 -24.43 -14.23
N GLN A 474 -1.04 -24.90 -15.10
CA GLN A 474 0.12 -24.13 -15.55
C GLN A 474 -0.28 -22.86 -16.34
N GLN A 475 -1.35 -22.91 -17.14
CA GLN A 475 -1.85 -21.71 -17.84
C GLN A 475 -2.40 -20.65 -16.87
N ASP A 476 -3.11 -21.08 -15.82
CA ASP A 476 -3.63 -20.17 -14.79
C ASP A 476 -2.51 -19.55 -13.95
N GLU A 477 -1.49 -20.35 -13.62
CA GLU A 477 -0.28 -19.85 -12.95
C GLU A 477 0.44 -18.80 -13.80
N MET A 478 0.48 -18.98 -15.13
CA MET A 478 1.06 -18.01 -16.06
C MET A 478 0.23 -16.71 -16.14
N ALA A 479 -1.10 -16.79 -16.12
CA ALA A 479 -1.97 -15.61 -16.21
C ALA A 479 -1.79 -14.65 -15.03
N ASN A 480 -1.52 -15.19 -13.84
CA ASN A 480 -1.38 -14.41 -12.60
C ASN A 480 0.06 -14.32 -12.08
N SER A 481 1.06 -14.74 -12.89
CA SER A 481 2.48 -14.77 -12.49
C SER A 481 3.05 -13.38 -12.18
N HIS A 482 2.54 -12.34 -12.82
CA HIS A 482 2.98 -10.96 -12.61
C HIS A 482 2.80 -10.50 -11.15
N TYR A 483 1.76 -10.99 -10.42
CA TYR A 483 1.61 -10.70 -8.98
C TYR A 483 2.76 -11.31 -8.17
N LEU A 484 3.20 -12.54 -8.52
CA LEU A 484 4.33 -13.17 -7.87
C LEU A 484 5.65 -12.47 -8.20
N ASP A 485 5.85 -12.10 -9.47
CA ASP A 485 7.05 -11.38 -9.93
C ASP A 485 7.19 -10.02 -9.26
N ASN A 486 6.08 -9.29 -9.11
CA ASN A 486 6.06 -7.99 -8.43
C ASN A 486 6.36 -8.13 -6.93
N LEU A 487 5.78 -9.15 -6.26
CA LEU A 487 6.11 -9.45 -4.87
C LEU A 487 7.59 -9.83 -4.72
N ALA A 488 8.14 -10.69 -5.61
CA ALA A 488 9.55 -11.07 -5.59
C ALA A 488 10.47 -9.85 -5.80
N ARG A 489 10.06 -8.90 -6.64
CA ARG A 489 10.79 -7.64 -6.85
C ARG A 489 10.81 -6.79 -5.58
N ALA A 490 9.67 -6.68 -4.90
CA ALA A 490 9.57 -5.98 -3.63
C ALA A 490 10.42 -6.65 -2.53
N VAL A 491 10.35 -7.98 -2.39
CA VAL A 491 11.18 -8.74 -1.43
C VAL A 491 12.68 -8.55 -1.72
N ARG A 492 13.08 -8.50 -3.00
CA ARG A 492 14.46 -8.17 -3.37
C ARG A 492 14.88 -6.78 -2.90
N GLN A 493 13.98 -5.78 -2.98
CA GLN A 493 14.26 -4.44 -2.48
C GLN A 493 14.35 -4.42 -0.95
N VAL A 494 13.50 -5.15 -0.25
CA VAL A 494 13.63 -5.37 1.21
C VAL A 494 15.02 -5.94 1.52
N GLY A 495 15.47 -6.94 0.78
CA GLY A 495 16.83 -7.51 0.93
C GLY A 495 17.94 -6.46 0.76
N ARG A 496 17.82 -5.56 -0.23
CA ARG A 496 18.78 -4.46 -0.42
C ARG A 496 18.80 -3.49 0.76
N ILE A 497 17.64 -3.18 1.32
CA ILE A 497 17.54 -2.30 2.49
C ILE A 497 18.17 -2.98 3.70
N VAL A 498 17.86 -4.25 3.94
CA VAL A 498 18.42 -5.02 5.07
C VAL A 498 19.94 -5.11 4.97
N VAL A 499 20.49 -5.48 3.79
CA VAL A 499 21.94 -5.58 3.57
C VAL A 499 22.64 -4.23 3.75
N ASP A 500 22.01 -3.12 3.36
CA ASP A 500 22.57 -1.76 3.56
C ASP A 500 22.57 -1.35 5.04
N LEU A 501 21.60 -1.79 5.81
CA LEU A 501 21.49 -1.49 7.25
C LEU A 501 22.40 -2.37 8.12
N LEU A 502 22.73 -3.59 7.67
CA LEU A 502 23.51 -4.54 8.47
C LEU A 502 24.79 -3.95 9.09
N PRO A 503 25.71 -3.35 8.32
CA PRO A 503 26.96 -2.85 8.88
C PRO A 503 26.79 -1.60 9.77
N LYS A 504 25.62 -1.00 9.79
CA LYS A 504 25.32 0.24 10.51
C LYS A 504 24.57 0.01 11.81
N ILE A 505 23.78 -1.06 11.86
CA ILE A 505 22.96 -1.44 13.03
C ILE A 505 23.66 -2.51 13.87
N TYR A 506 24.37 -3.45 13.21
CA TYR A 506 25.12 -4.51 13.90
C TYR A 506 26.61 -4.08 14.01
N ASP A 507 26.85 -2.97 14.72
CA ASP A 507 28.18 -2.36 14.94
C ASP A 507 28.95 -2.98 16.11
N THR A 508 28.28 -3.80 16.93
CA THR A 508 28.87 -4.49 18.07
C THR A 508 29.12 -5.96 17.76
N ALA A 509 30.19 -6.54 18.32
CA ALA A 509 30.48 -7.96 18.18
C ALA A 509 29.37 -8.80 18.80
N ARG A 510 28.61 -9.53 17.98
CA ARG A 510 27.48 -10.36 18.40
C ARG A 510 27.65 -11.79 17.93
N VAL A 511 27.27 -12.73 18.81
CA VAL A 511 27.15 -14.13 18.43
C VAL A 511 25.74 -14.38 17.93
N MET A 512 25.58 -14.51 16.62
CA MET A 512 24.27 -14.84 16.04
C MET A 512 24.23 -16.32 15.64
N ARG A 513 23.08 -16.95 15.93
CA ARG A 513 22.79 -18.27 15.39
C ARG A 513 22.25 -18.12 13.98
N ILE A 514 23.05 -18.47 12.99
CA ILE A 514 22.64 -18.46 11.61
C ILE A 514 22.31 -19.87 11.14
N ASN A 515 21.22 -20.01 10.39
CA ASN A 515 20.90 -21.26 9.71
C ASN A 515 21.68 -21.29 8.40
N GLY A 516 22.71 -22.16 8.33
CA GLY A 516 23.47 -22.38 7.10
C GLY A 516 22.59 -22.96 5.98
N LEU A 517 23.12 -23.00 4.77
CA LEU A 517 22.46 -23.63 3.61
C LEU A 517 22.12 -25.12 3.86
N ASP A 518 22.84 -25.78 4.77
CA ASP A 518 22.68 -27.18 5.14
C ASP A 518 21.71 -27.40 6.31
N GLU A 519 20.88 -26.40 6.68
CA GLU A 519 20.02 -26.39 7.87
C GLU A 519 20.79 -26.60 9.21
N GLN A 520 22.12 -26.60 9.18
CA GLN A 520 22.94 -26.67 10.38
C GLN A 520 23.05 -25.29 11.02
N VAL A 521 22.78 -25.25 12.33
CA VAL A 521 22.94 -24.02 13.14
C VAL A 521 24.43 -23.74 13.30
N LYS A 522 24.90 -22.66 12.70
CA LYS A 522 26.27 -22.14 12.89
C LYS A 522 26.23 -20.93 13.82
N ASN A 523 27.12 -20.86 14.79
CA ASN A 523 27.34 -19.64 15.56
C ASN A 523 28.31 -18.77 14.79
N CYS A 524 27.87 -17.60 14.32
CA CYS A 524 28.72 -16.63 13.67
C CYS A 524 28.98 -15.46 14.60
N LEU A 525 30.24 -15.10 14.76
CA LEU A 525 30.65 -13.87 15.42
C LEU A 525 30.73 -12.78 14.36
N LEU A 526 29.81 -11.81 14.39
CA LEU A 526 29.86 -10.67 13.50
C LEU A 526 30.85 -9.66 14.07
N TYR A 527 31.94 -9.43 13.35
CA TYR A 527 32.92 -8.37 13.58
C TYR A 527 32.77 -7.36 12.43
N THR A 528 32.32 -6.17 12.74
CA THR A 528 32.04 -5.17 11.69
C THR A 528 33.08 -4.06 11.60
N SER A 529 34.06 -3.97 12.49
CA SER A 529 34.91 -2.77 12.59
C SER A 529 36.35 -2.89 12.17
N ASP A 530 36.93 -4.06 11.86
CA ASP A 530 38.38 -4.13 11.62
C ASP A 530 38.85 -4.88 10.36
N ALA A 531 37.95 -5.17 9.43
CA ALA A 531 38.38 -5.80 8.16
C ALA A 531 38.85 -4.78 7.07
N ALA A 532 39.01 -3.52 7.43
CA ALA A 532 39.48 -2.47 6.52
C ALA A 532 40.93 -2.01 6.80
N ASP A 533 41.56 -2.51 7.87
CA ASP A 533 42.92 -2.08 8.27
C ASP A 533 44.00 -3.21 8.24
N GLU A 534 43.70 -4.38 7.61
CA GLU A 534 44.77 -5.35 7.26
C GLU A 534 44.89 -5.57 5.76
#